data_cc623731e0f3bf635af553c97073a77e
#
_entry.id   cc623731e0f3bf635af553c97073a77e
#
_cell.length_a   1.000
_cell.length_b   1.000
_cell.length_c   1.000
_cell.angle_alpha   90.00
_cell.angle_beta   90.00
_cell.angle_gamma   90.00
#
_symmetry.space_group_name_H-M   'P 1'
#
loop_
_entity.id
_entity.type
_entity.pdbx_description
1 polymer ?
#
loop_
_entity_poly.entity_id
_entity_poly.type
_entity_poly.pdbx_seq_one_letter_code
_entity_poly.pdbx_strand_id
1 'polypeptide(L)'
;MSGLPQGRPTFGAAQNVSAVVAYDLSAHMLDVVAQAAEARQLKNITTRQGYAESLPFADNAFDIVISRYSAHHWHDVGAALREVNSILKPGGRLIVMDVMSPGHPVRDIWLQTVEALRDTSHVRNYASGEWLTLINEANLIVDNLITDKLPLEFSSWVARMRTPEALVDAIRIYQQSASTEVRTYFALQNDGFFTSDIIMVDAHKAA
;
A
#
# COMPACT_ATOMS: atom_id res chain seq x y z
N MET A 1 -8.91 -0.75 -23.98
CA MET A 1 -7.52 -0.22 -23.85
C MET A 1 -7.13 -0.39 -22.40
N SER A 2 -6.30 -1.37 -22.11
CA SER A 2 -5.87 -1.77 -20.77
C SER A 2 -5.07 -0.64 -20.13
N GLY A 3 -5.59 -0.05 -19.05
CA GLY A 3 -4.86 0.89 -18.23
C GLY A 3 -3.64 0.22 -17.62
N LEU A 4 -2.48 0.39 -18.25
CA LEU A 4 -1.21 0.16 -17.60
C LEU A 4 -1.18 0.96 -16.29
N PRO A 5 -0.57 0.46 -15.22
CA PRO A 5 -0.43 1.19 -13.97
C PRO A 5 0.45 2.44 -14.19
N GLN A 6 -0.18 3.48 -14.70
CA GLN A 6 0.43 4.79 -14.77
C GLN A 6 0.54 5.28 -13.32
N GLY A 7 1.75 5.42 -12.84
CA GLY A 7 2.01 6.03 -11.55
C GLY A 7 2.51 5.09 -10.46
N ARG A 8 3.26 4.03 -10.77
CA ARG A 8 4.12 3.43 -9.74
C ARG A 8 5.13 4.49 -9.30
N PRO A 9 5.29 4.72 -7.99
CA PRO A 9 6.24 5.72 -7.46
C PRO A 9 7.65 5.51 -8.02
N THR A 10 8.03 4.27 -8.30
CA THR A 10 9.30 3.88 -8.92
C THR A 10 9.64 4.67 -10.18
N PHE A 11 8.69 4.84 -11.10
CA PHE A 11 8.97 5.52 -12.38
C PHE A 11 9.00 7.05 -12.26
N GLY A 12 8.15 7.62 -11.39
CA GLY A 12 8.18 9.04 -11.07
C GLY A 12 9.45 9.45 -10.35
N ALA A 13 9.89 8.63 -9.39
CA ALA A 13 11.14 8.84 -8.68
C ALA A 13 12.35 8.75 -9.62
N ALA A 14 12.41 7.75 -10.50
CA ALA A 14 13.55 7.49 -11.37
C ALA A 14 13.91 8.65 -12.30
N GLN A 15 12.97 9.55 -12.59
CA GLN A 15 13.23 10.74 -13.39
C GLN A 15 13.95 11.86 -12.63
N ASN A 16 13.97 11.79 -11.28
CA ASN A 16 14.43 12.88 -10.42
C ASN A 16 15.53 12.47 -9.46
N VAL A 17 15.96 11.21 -9.47
CA VAL A 17 17.00 10.68 -8.59
C VAL A 17 18.06 9.88 -9.37
N SER A 18 19.25 9.72 -8.78
CA SER A 18 20.39 9.02 -9.42
C SER A 18 20.17 7.51 -9.53
N ALA A 19 19.51 6.88 -8.57
CA ALA A 19 19.25 5.44 -8.55
C ALA A 19 17.93 5.12 -7.83
N VAL A 20 17.26 4.07 -8.27
CA VAL A 20 16.05 3.51 -7.64
C VAL A 20 16.22 2.01 -7.50
N VAL A 21 15.88 1.49 -6.32
CA VAL A 21 15.71 0.05 -6.10
C VAL A 21 14.21 -0.22 -5.96
N ALA A 22 13.64 -0.98 -6.89
CA ALA A 22 12.29 -1.52 -6.76
C ALA A 22 12.37 -2.81 -5.96
N TYR A 23 11.67 -2.84 -4.82
CA TYR A 23 11.69 -3.97 -3.89
C TYR A 23 10.29 -4.53 -3.72
N ASP A 24 10.13 -5.83 -3.87
CA ASP A 24 8.83 -6.50 -3.76
C ASP A 24 9.04 -7.98 -3.38
N LEU A 25 8.08 -8.59 -2.71
CA LEU A 25 8.09 -10.03 -2.43
C LEU A 25 7.82 -10.85 -3.70
N SER A 26 7.04 -10.30 -4.63
CA SER A 26 6.62 -10.96 -5.86
C SER A 26 7.66 -10.80 -6.99
N ALA A 27 8.34 -11.87 -7.36
CA ALA A 27 9.22 -11.90 -8.54
C ALA A 27 8.49 -11.43 -9.80
N HIS A 28 7.23 -11.85 -10.00
CA HIS A 28 6.42 -11.43 -11.13
C HIS A 28 6.21 -9.90 -11.18
N MET A 29 5.98 -9.26 -10.02
CA MET A 29 5.84 -7.81 -9.96
C MET A 29 7.16 -7.09 -10.28
N LEU A 30 8.29 -7.66 -9.88
CA LEU A 30 9.61 -7.14 -10.23
C LEU A 30 9.91 -7.26 -11.73
N ASP A 31 9.51 -8.37 -12.36
CA ASP A 31 9.62 -8.55 -13.82
C ASP A 31 8.79 -7.49 -14.57
N VAL A 32 7.57 -7.22 -14.13
CA VAL A 32 6.72 -6.15 -14.69
C VAL A 32 7.38 -4.79 -14.55
N VAL A 33 8.04 -4.51 -13.42
CA VAL A 33 8.78 -3.26 -13.21
C VAL A 33 9.99 -3.18 -14.14
N ALA A 34 10.78 -4.26 -14.26
CA ALA A 34 11.97 -4.31 -15.12
C ALA A 34 11.60 -4.07 -16.61
N GLN A 35 10.60 -4.78 -17.12
CA GLN A 35 10.10 -4.60 -18.49
C GLN A 35 9.58 -3.16 -18.74
N ALA A 36 8.85 -2.62 -17.77
CA ALA A 36 8.34 -1.26 -17.90
C ALA A 36 9.44 -0.19 -17.79
N ALA A 37 10.51 -0.44 -17.05
CA ALA A 37 11.69 0.43 -16.97
C ALA A 37 12.45 0.41 -18.31
N GLU A 38 12.67 -0.77 -18.90
CA GLU A 38 13.29 -0.93 -20.21
C GLU A 38 12.50 -0.19 -21.30
N ALA A 39 11.18 -0.40 -21.38
CA ALA A 39 10.30 0.27 -22.32
C ALA A 39 10.32 1.80 -22.21
N ARG A 40 10.65 2.35 -21.04
CA ARG A 40 10.79 3.78 -20.75
C ARG A 40 12.23 4.28 -20.81
N GLN A 41 13.18 3.41 -21.14
CA GLN A 41 14.62 3.69 -21.17
C GLN A 41 15.17 4.22 -19.83
N LEU A 42 14.59 3.81 -18.71
CA LEU A 42 15.02 4.18 -17.35
C LEU A 42 16.12 3.21 -16.90
N LYS A 43 17.38 3.61 -17.07
CA LYS A 43 18.55 2.77 -16.78
C LYS A 43 18.99 2.77 -15.31
N ASN A 44 18.40 3.63 -14.50
CA ASN A 44 18.72 3.82 -13.08
C ASN A 44 17.80 3.05 -12.14
N ILE A 45 17.00 2.09 -12.64
CA ILE A 45 16.16 1.22 -11.84
C ILE A 45 16.78 -0.17 -11.76
N THR A 46 16.93 -0.69 -10.55
CA THR A 46 17.27 -2.09 -10.26
C THR A 46 16.12 -2.74 -9.49
N THR A 47 16.02 -4.07 -9.56
CA THR A 47 14.99 -4.83 -8.85
C THR A 47 15.64 -5.75 -7.82
N ARG A 48 15.00 -5.93 -6.65
CA ARG A 48 15.43 -6.87 -5.62
C ARG A 48 14.24 -7.48 -4.93
N GLN A 49 14.24 -8.79 -4.72
CA GLN A 49 13.16 -9.53 -4.08
C GLN A 49 13.43 -9.73 -2.59
N GLY A 50 12.37 -9.61 -1.76
CA GLY A 50 12.42 -9.94 -0.34
C GLY A 50 11.24 -9.40 0.46
N TYR A 51 11.27 -9.68 1.76
CA TYR A 51 10.28 -9.24 2.74
C TYR A 51 10.61 -7.85 3.29
N ALA A 52 9.58 -7.03 3.51
CA ALA A 52 9.76 -5.69 4.08
C ALA A 52 10.32 -5.73 5.51
N GLU A 53 10.05 -6.80 6.23
CA GLU A 53 10.51 -7.07 7.61
C GLU A 53 12.00 -7.47 7.71
N SER A 54 12.69 -7.62 6.57
CA SER A 54 14.11 -7.98 6.52
C SER A 54 14.73 -7.41 5.26
N LEU A 55 15.08 -6.14 5.30
CA LEU A 55 15.61 -5.41 4.14
C LEU A 55 17.12 -5.70 3.97
N PRO A 56 17.55 -6.28 2.84
CA PRO A 56 18.93 -6.69 2.63
C PRO A 56 19.80 -5.53 2.13
N PHE A 57 19.74 -4.40 2.81
CA PHE A 57 20.49 -3.19 2.50
C PHE A 57 21.34 -2.77 3.70
N ALA A 58 22.41 -2.02 3.42
CA ALA A 58 23.23 -1.45 4.48
C ALA A 58 22.49 -0.31 5.20
N ASP A 59 22.85 -0.08 6.45
CA ASP A 59 22.38 1.08 7.20
C ASP A 59 22.72 2.39 6.46
N ASN A 60 21.81 3.36 6.56
CA ASN A 60 22.00 4.68 5.98
C ASN A 60 22.29 4.68 4.46
N ALA A 61 21.69 3.74 3.72
CA ALA A 61 21.91 3.60 2.29
C ALA A 61 21.01 4.51 1.44
N PHE A 62 19.83 4.89 1.94
CA PHE A 62 18.79 5.56 1.14
C PHE A 62 18.46 6.96 1.66
N ASP A 63 18.24 7.87 0.74
CA ASP A 63 17.73 9.21 1.04
C ASP A 63 16.21 9.21 1.22
N ILE A 64 15.50 8.33 0.47
CA ILE A 64 14.04 8.21 0.50
C ILE A 64 13.63 6.75 0.37
N VAL A 65 12.65 6.34 1.17
CA VAL A 65 11.91 5.07 1.01
C VAL A 65 10.44 5.40 0.74
N ILE A 66 9.85 4.75 -0.25
CA ILE A 66 8.43 4.94 -0.62
C ILE A 66 7.73 3.59 -0.60
N SER A 67 6.63 3.49 0.16
CA SER A 67 5.69 2.38 0.12
C SER A 67 4.34 2.85 -0.39
N ARG A 68 3.75 2.10 -1.35
CA ARG A 68 2.44 2.46 -1.89
C ARG A 68 1.59 1.23 -2.15
N TYR A 69 0.48 1.13 -1.45
CA TYR A 69 -0.46 0.00 -1.52
C TYR A 69 0.25 -1.35 -1.39
N SER A 70 1.06 -1.48 -0.34
CA SER A 70 1.89 -2.65 -0.07
C SER A 70 1.89 -3.04 1.41
N ALA A 71 1.83 -2.07 2.31
CA ALA A 71 1.97 -2.33 3.74
C ALA A 71 0.83 -3.18 4.31
N HIS A 72 -0.35 -3.18 3.69
CA HIS A 72 -1.46 -4.04 4.08
C HIS A 72 -1.22 -5.54 3.77
N HIS A 73 -0.11 -5.88 3.11
CA HIS A 73 0.37 -7.26 2.91
C HIS A 73 1.52 -7.65 3.86
N TRP A 74 2.10 -6.70 4.59
CA TRP A 74 3.21 -7.01 5.50
C TRP A 74 2.73 -7.74 6.74
N HIS A 75 3.47 -8.77 7.15
CA HIS A 75 3.11 -9.57 8.32
C HIS A 75 3.34 -8.80 9.64
N ASP A 76 4.38 -7.95 9.67
CA ASP A 76 4.73 -7.09 10.81
C ASP A 76 5.18 -5.71 10.32
N VAL A 77 4.23 -4.76 10.26
CA VAL A 77 4.51 -3.37 9.84
C VAL A 77 5.51 -2.69 10.77
N GLY A 78 5.47 -2.99 12.08
CA GLY A 78 6.43 -2.44 13.04
C GLY A 78 7.86 -2.89 12.75
N ALA A 79 8.06 -4.18 12.45
CA ALA A 79 9.37 -4.69 12.03
C ALA A 79 9.83 -4.03 10.72
N ALA A 80 8.95 -3.95 9.72
CA ALA A 80 9.27 -3.32 8.45
C ALA A 80 9.66 -1.84 8.60
N LEU A 81 8.97 -1.09 9.45
CA LEU A 81 9.29 0.31 9.71
C LEU A 81 10.64 0.48 10.44
N ARG A 82 11.01 -0.44 11.35
CA ARG A 82 12.35 -0.45 11.97
C ARG A 82 13.45 -0.71 10.95
N GLU A 83 13.24 -1.65 10.02
CA GLU A 83 14.15 -1.88 8.89
C GLU A 83 14.27 -0.63 8.02
N VAL A 84 13.15 0.02 7.70
CA VAL A 84 13.16 1.29 6.95
C VAL A 84 13.98 2.36 7.69
N ASN A 85 13.80 2.50 9.01
CA ASN A 85 14.61 3.44 9.78
C ASN A 85 16.11 3.12 9.73
N SER A 86 16.48 1.83 9.79
CA SER A 86 17.89 1.41 9.69
C SER A 86 18.52 1.84 8.37
N ILE A 87 17.86 1.56 7.24
CA ILE A 87 18.39 1.83 5.91
C ILE A 87 18.32 3.29 5.47
N LEU A 88 17.47 4.12 6.09
CA LEU A 88 17.41 5.55 5.83
C LEU A 88 18.63 6.26 6.39
N LYS A 89 19.19 7.19 5.62
CA LYS A 89 20.20 8.15 6.10
C LYS A 89 19.61 9.06 7.19
N PRO A 90 20.43 9.64 8.09
CA PRO A 90 19.98 10.74 8.94
C PRO A 90 19.31 11.84 8.12
N GLY A 91 18.12 12.27 8.50
CA GLY A 91 17.29 13.20 7.72
C GLY A 91 16.62 12.57 6.48
N GLY A 92 16.81 11.29 6.21
CA GLY A 92 16.17 10.56 5.11
C GLY A 92 14.67 10.40 5.35
N ARG A 93 13.89 10.32 4.26
CA ARG A 93 12.42 10.40 4.32
C ARG A 93 11.74 9.06 4.02
N LEU A 94 10.68 8.77 4.76
CA LEU A 94 9.71 7.72 4.48
C LEU A 94 8.41 8.35 3.98
N ILE A 95 7.92 7.86 2.84
CA ILE A 95 6.58 8.19 2.34
C ILE A 95 5.77 6.89 2.26
N VAL A 96 4.68 6.81 3.00
CA VAL A 96 3.71 5.70 2.94
C VAL A 96 2.41 6.20 2.37
N MET A 97 1.83 5.46 1.43
CA MET A 97 0.47 5.66 0.94
C MET A 97 -0.24 4.31 0.92
N ASP A 98 -1.34 4.17 1.66
CA ASP A 98 -2.07 2.90 1.71
C ASP A 98 -3.57 3.10 1.94
N VAL A 99 -4.34 2.02 1.80
CA VAL A 99 -5.73 1.96 2.24
C VAL A 99 -5.75 2.09 3.76
N MET A 100 -6.64 2.93 4.27
CA MET A 100 -6.75 3.21 5.70
C MET A 100 -7.98 2.55 6.30
N SER A 101 -7.79 1.88 7.45
CA SER A 101 -8.91 1.45 8.28
C SER A 101 -9.66 2.67 8.84
N PRO A 102 -11.01 2.63 8.86
CA PRO A 102 -11.81 3.67 9.52
C PRO A 102 -11.60 3.76 11.05
N GLY A 103 -10.93 2.77 11.66
CA GLY A 103 -10.70 2.69 13.11
C GLY A 103 -11.95 2.37 13.94
N HIS A 104 -13.15 2.44 13.38
CA HIS A 104 -14.39 2.07 14.06
C HIS A 104 -14.69 0.57 13.85
N PRO A 105 -14.92 -0.24 14.89
CA PRO A 105 -14.98 -1.70 14.79
C PRO A 105 -15.91 -2.24 13.69
N VAL A 106 -17.12 -1.71 13.56
CA VAL A 106 -18.11 -2.17 12.57
C VAL A 106 -17.65 -1.88 11.14
N ARG A 107 -17.05 -0.72 10.91
CA ARG A 107 -16.55 -0.30 9.60
C ARG A 107 -15.24 -1.01 9.27
N ASP A 108 -14.37 -1.15 10.26
CA ASP A 108 -13.09 -1.82 10.12
C ASP A 108 -13.27 -3.28 9.73
N ILE A 109 -14.08 -4.05 10.47
CA ILE A 109 -14.30 -5.47 10.14
C ILE A 109 -14.90 -5.65 8.75
N TRP A 110 -15.79 -4.74 8.31
CA TRP A 110 -16.36 -4.80 6.96
C TRP A 110 -15.27 -4.62 5.90
N LEU A 111 -14.43 -3.59 6.03
CA LEU A 111 -13.33 -3.31 5.09
C LEU A 111 -12.32 -4.47 5.05
N GLN A 112 -11.83 -4.92 6.20
CA GLN A 112 -10.88 -6.03 6.30
C GLN A 112 -11.44 -7.30 5.63
N THR A 113 -12.75 -7.58 5.81
CA THR A 113 -13.38 -8.76 5.23
C THR A 113 -13.43 -8.69 3.71
N VAL A 114 -13.88 -7.57 3.13
CA VAL A 114 -13.96 -7.47 1.66
C VAL A 114 -12.58 -7.46 1.01
N GLU A 115 -11.57 -6.87 1.65
CA GLU A 115 -10.19 -6.89 1.18
C GLU A 115 -9.58 -8.31 1.26
N ALA A 116 -9.79 -9.03 2.36
CA ALA A 116 -9.30 -10.41 2.52
C ALA A 116 -9.98 -11.39 1.55
N LEU A 117 -11.26 -11.19 1.23
CA LEU A 117 -11.95 -11.99 0.21
C LEU A 117 -11.45 -11.67 -1.20
N ARG A 118 -11.13 -10.40 -1.46
CA ARG A 118 -10.61 -9.97 -2.76
C ARG A 118 -9.19 -10.48 -3.02
N ASP A 119 -8.36 -10.46 -1.99
CA ASP A 119 -6.94 -10.81 -2.05
C ASP A 119 -6.54 -11.58 -0.80
N THR A 120 -6.31 -12.88 -0.94
CA THR A 120 -5.97 -13.77 0.17
C THR A 120 -4.58 -13.49 0.79
N SER A 121 -3.78 -12.63 0.18
CA SER A 121 -2.52 -12.13 0.76
C SER A 121 -2.71 -10.89 1.64
N HIS A 122 -3.94 -10.35 1.73
CA HIS A 122 -4.25 -9.23 2.61
C HIS A 122 -4.04 -9.62 4.08
N VAL A 123 -3.30 -8.80 4.81
CA VAL A 123 -3.08 -8.97 6.26
C VAL A 123 -3.94 -7.99 7.03
N ARG A 124 -3.74 -6.67 6.86
CA ARG A 124 -4.49 -5.65 7.59
C ARG A 124 -4.33 -4.25 6.98
N ASN A 125 -5.43 -3.50 6.92
CA ASN A 125 -5.40 -2.05 6.81
C ASN A 125 -5.33 -1.42 8.22
N TYR A 126 -4.45 -0.46 8.40
CA TYR A 126 -4.22 0.22 9.68
C TYR A 126 -4.95 1.55 9.74
N ALA A 127 -5.49 1.91 10.91
CA ALA A 127 -6.07 3.23 11.16
C ALA A 127 -4.97 4.29 11.32
N SER A 128 -5.34 5.57 11.17
CA SER A 128 -4.38 6.67 11.29
C SER A 128 -3.64 6.68 12.62
N GLY A 129 -4.33 6.41 13.74
CA GLY A 129 -3.70 6.31 15.06
C GLY A 129 -2.73 5.14 15.18
N GLU A 130 -3.02 3.99 14.56
CA GLU A 130 -2.11 2.84 14.52
C GLU A 130 -0.85 3.20 13.70
N TRP A 131 -0.99 3.86 12.55
CA TRP A 131 0.13 4.33 11.75
C TRP A 131 1.05 5.28 12.53
N LEU A 132 0.48 6.28 13.23
CA LEU A 132 1.26 7.21 14.04
C LEU A 132 2.03 6.49 15.15
N THR A 133 1.40 5.53 15.83
CA THR A 133 2.05 4.72 16.87
C THR A 133 3.21 3.90 16.29
N LEU A 134 2.98 3.15 15.23
CA LEU A 134 3.98 2.27 14.61
C LEU A 134 5.19 3.04 14.07
N ILE A 135 4.96 4.21 13.44
CA ILE A 135 6.03 5.06 12.92
C ILE A 135 6.88 5.63 14.07
N ASN A 136 6.23 6.11 15.14
CA ASN A 136 6.95 6.62 16.32
C ASN A 136 7.75 5.51 17.04
N GLU A 137 7.19 4.31 17.18
CA GLU A 137 7.89 3.16 17.76
C GLU A 137 9.08 2.69 16.93
N ALA A 138 9.07 2.99 15.63
CA ALA A 138 10.20 2.77 14.73
C ALA A 138 11.24 3.92 14.77
N ASN A 139 11.13 4.88 15.68
CA ASN A 139 11.97 6.08 15.78
C ASN A 139 11.98 6.94 14.52
N LEU A 140 10.85 7.02 13.82
CA LEU A 140 10.62 7.94 12.71
C LEU A 140 9.72 9.09 13.19
N ILE A 141 9.96 10.30 12.71
CA ILE A 141 9.24 11.51 13.08
C ILE A 141 8.25 11.83 11.97
N VAL A 142 6.95 11.90 12.29
CA VAL A 142 5.91 12.25 11.32
C VAL A 142 5.91 13.75 11.08
N ASP A 143 6.10 14.16 9.84
CA ASP A 143 6.03 15.56 9.39
C ASP A 143 4.63 15.92 8.90
N ASN A 144 3.97 14.99 8.19
CA ASN A 144 2.65 15.23 7.62
C ASN A 144 1.84 13.94 7.52
N LEU A 145 0.53 14.07 7.71
CA LEU A 145 -0.43 12.99 7.50
C LEU A 145 -1.64 13.58 6.76
N ILE A 146 -1.96 12.99 5.62
CA ILE A 146 -3.09 13.39 4.79
C ILE A 146 -4.00 12.17 4.60
N THR A 147 -5.30 12.38 4.68
CA THR A 147 -6.30 11.36 4.34
C THR A 147 -7.14 11.82 3.16
N ASP A 148 -7.56 10.89 2.33
CA ASP A 148 -8.42 11.16 1.18
C ASP A 148 -9.34 9.97 0.92
N LYS A 149 -10.25 10.11 -0.02
CA LYS A 149 -11.19 9.08 -0.44
C LYS A 149 -10.77 8.45 -1.76
N LEU A 150 -10.83 7.12 -1.82
CA LEU A 150 -10.54 6.33 -3.01
C LEU A 150 -11.83 5.68 -3.53
N PRO A 151 -12.40 6.19 -4.63
CA PRO A 151 -13.53 5.54 -5.28
C PRO A 151 -13.07 4.24 -5.96
N LEU A 152 -13.83 3.17 -5.73
CA LEU A 152 -13.53 1.82 -6.19
C LEU A 152 -14.71 1.27 -7.01
N GLU A 153 -14.52 1.18 -8.32
CA GLU A 153 -15.46 0.50 -9.22
C GLU A 153 -15.24 -1.02 -9.06
N PHE A 154 -16.33 -1.74 -8.75
CA PHE A 154 -16.27 -3.12 -8.29
C PHE A 154 -15.60 -4.07 -9.28
N SER A 155 -16.00 -4.01 -10.55
CA SER A 155 -15.52 -4.95 -11.57
C SER A 155 -14.00 -4.82 -11.79
N SER A 156 -13.51 -3.58 -11.88
CA SER A 156 -12.07 -3.32 -12.02
C SER A 156 -11.29 -3.60 -10.74
N TRP A 157 -11.91 -3.42 -9.57
CA TRP A 157 -11.30 -3.66 -8.28
C TRP A 157 -11.02 -5.15 -8.06
N VAL A 158 -11.98 -6.04 -8.34
CA VAL A 158 -11.77 -7.49 -8.24
C VAL A 158 -10.91 -8.03 -9.38
N ALA A 159 -11.05 -7.52 -10.60
CA ALA A 159 -10.28 -7.96 -11.76
C ALA A 159 -8.78 -7.72 -11.60
N ARG A 160 -8.37 -6.62 -10.95
CA ARG A 160 -6.94 -6.30 -10.70
C ARG A 160 -6.22 -7.38 -9.89
N MET A 161 -6.91 -8.05 -8.97
CA MET A 161 -6.35 -9.14 -8.16
C MET A 161 -6.64 -10.51 -8.74
N ARG A 162 -7.37 -10.60 -9.88
CA ARG A 162 -7.84 -11.86 -10.46
C ARG A 162 -8.61 -12.70 -9.43
N THR A 163 -9.42 -12.00 -8.61
CA THR A 163 -10.21 -12.62 -7.54
C THR A 163 -11.05 -13.77 -8.10
N PRO A 164 -10.98 -14.98 -7.53
CA PRO A 164 -11.79 -16.12 -7.96
C PRO A 164 -13.28 -15.80 -7.91
N GLU A 165 -14.07 -16.30 -8.86
CA GLU A 165 -15.51 -16.01 -9.00
C GLU A 165 -16.28 -16.28 -7.71
N ALA A 166 -16.02 -17.41 -7.05
CA ALA A 166 -16.66 -17.74 -5.77
C ALA A 166 -16.41 -16.69 -4.67
N LEU A 167 -15.23 -16.06 -4.65
CA LEU A 167 -14.93 -14.98 -3.71
C LEU A 167 -15.57 -13.64 -4.16
N VAL A 168 -15.68 -13.40 -5.46
CA VAL A 168 -16.43 -12.25 -6.00
C VAL A 168 -17.90 -12.35 -5.58
N ASP A 169 -18.53 -13.51 -5.69
CA ASP A 169 -19.90 -13.75 -5.25
C ASP A 169 -20.03 -13.57 -3.73
N ALA A 170 -19.09 -14.07 -2.95
CA ALA A 170 -19.08 -13.88 -1.49
C ALA A 170 -18.99 -12.39 -1.12
N ILE A 171 -18.14 -11.61 -1.80
CA ILE A 171 -18.07 -10.15 -1.59
C ILE A 171 -19.43 -9.50 -1.91
N ARG A 172 -20.07 -9.88 -3.03
CA ARG A 172 -21.39 -9.36 -3.41
C ARG A 172 -22.44 -9.62 -2.35
N ILE A 173 -22.53 -10.86 -1.85
CA ILE A 173 -23.46 -11.23 -0.78
C ILE A 173 -23.18 -10.40 0.48
N TYR A 174 -21.90 -10.26 0.85
CA TYR A 174 -21.48 -9.50 2.03
C TYR A 174 -21.80 -8.00 1.89
N GLN A 175 -21.62 -7.42 0.70
CA GLN A 175 -22.02 -6.05 0.39
C GLN A 175 -23.55 -5.84 0.49
N GLN A 176 -24.33 -6.80 -0.01
CA GLN A 176 -25.80 -6.73 0.03
C GLN A 176 -26.35 -6.78 1.46
N SER A 177 -25.69 -7.52 2.36
CA SER A 177 -26.05 -7.64 3.77
C SER A 177 -25.50 -6.54 4.67
N ALA A 178 -24.75 -5.59 4.11
CA ALA A 178 -24.12 -4.51 4.86
C ALA A 178 -25.15 -3.64 5.58
N SER A 179 -24.85 -3.26 6.84
CA SER A 179 -25.68 -2.37 7.65
C SER A 179 -25.79 -0.96 7.02
N THR A 180 -26.83 -0.21 7.41
CA THR A 180 -26.99 1.19 6.98
C THR A 180 -25.76 2.03 7.32
N GLU A 181 -25.13 1.83 8.47
CA GLU A 181 -23.91 2.52 8.87
C GLU A 181 -22.76 2.27 7.87
N VAL A 182 -22.52 1.00 7.52
CA VAL A 182 -21.48 0.61 6.55
C VAL A 182 -21.79 1.17 5.17
N ARG A 183 -23.03 1.03 4.70
CA ARG A 183 -23.45 1.55 3.40
C ARG A 183 -23.26 3.06 3.28
N THR A 184 -23.63 3.79 4.32
CA THR A 184 -23.49 5.25 4.35
C THR A 184 -22.01 5.65 4.36
N TYR A 185 -21.21 5.03 5.22
CA TYR A 185 -19.81 5.39 5.38
C TYR A 185 -18.97 5.16 4.11
N PHE A 186 -19.15 4.00 3.50
CA PHE A 186 -18.41 3.61 2.28
C PHE A 186 -19.09 4.06 0.98
N ALA A 187 -20.19 4.80 1.05
CA ALA A 187 -21.01 5.19 -0.11
C ALA A 187 -21.32 3.98 -1.01
N LEU A 188 -21.62 2.82 -0.39
CA LEU A 188 -21.81 1.55 -1.07
C LEU A 188 -23.05 1.57 -1.95
N GLN A 189 -22.90 1.28 -3.24
CA GLN A 189 -23.96 1.27 -4.26
C GLN A 189 -24.42 -0.16 -4.59
N ASN A 190 -25.53 -0.28 -5.31
CA ASN A 190 -26.11 -1.57 -5.66
C ASN A 190 -25.26 -2.37 -6.69
N ASP A 191 -24.48 -1.69 -7.52
CA ASP A 191 -23.52 -2.29 -8.45
C ASP A 191 -22.24 -2.76 -7.78
N GLY A 192 -22.08 -2.45 -6.46
CA GLY A 192 -20.93 -2.79 -5.64
C GLY A 192 -19.84 -1.73 -5.63
N PHE A 193 -20.04 -0.60 -6.32
CA PHE A 193 -19.15 0.57 -6.14
C PHE A 193 -19.12 0.97 -4.66
N PHE A 194 -17.94 1.30 -4.16
CA PHE A 194 -17.75 1.84 -2.82
C PHE A 194 -16.55 2.78 -2.76
N THR A 195 -16.45 3.53 -1.68
CA THR A 195 -15.34 4.48 -1.48
C THR A 195 -14.60 4.09 -0.21
N SER A 196 -13.31 3.78 -0.33
CA SER A 196 -12.44 3.52 0.82
C SER A 196 -11.71 4.79 1.25
N ASP A 197 -11.20 4.78 2.48
CA ASP A 197 -10.24 5.79 2.92
C ASP A 197 -8.83 5.40 2.51
N ILE A 198 -8.02 6.40 2.21
CA ILE A 198 -6.57 6.26 2.04
C ILE A 198 -5.83 7.21 2.96
N ILE A 199 -4.62 6.82 3.31
CA ILE A 199 -3.69 7.62 4.10
C ILE A 199 -2.40 7.83 3.31
N MET A 200 -1.83 9.01 3.42
CA MET A 200 -0.46 9.29 3.05
C MET A 200 0.26 9.86 4.27
N VAL A 201 1.34 9.24 4.65
CA VAL A 201 2.22 9.69 5.75
C VAL A 201 3.57 10.03 5.16
N ASP A 202 4.08 11.18 5.55
CA ASP A 202 5.44 11.64 5.31
C ASP A 202 6.14 11.74 6.66
N ALA A 203 7.26 11.03 6.79
CA ALA A 203 8.03 10.96 8.00
C ALA A 203 9.52 11.01 7.68
N HIS A 204 10.37 11.29 8.67
CA HIS A 204 11.82 11.28 8.49
C HIS A 204 12.54 10.60 9.65
N LYS A 205 13.76 10.11 9.37
CA LYS A 205 14.71 9.68 10.40
C LYS A 205 15.36 10.90 11.02
N ALA A 206 15.44 10.96 12.34
CA ALA A 206 16.18 12.02 13.02
C ALA A 206 17.63 12.17 12.50
N ALA A 207 18.14 13.39 12.55
CA ALA A 207 19.51 13.72 12.11
C ALA A 207 20.58 13.18 13.05
#